data_137a4871f0306c06f7fe7b872d933f40
#
_entry.id   137a4871f0306c06f7fe7b872d933f40
#
_cell.length_a   1.000
_cell.length_b   1.000
_cell.length_c   1.000
_cell.angle_alpha   90.00
_cell.angle_beta   90.00
_cell.angle_gamma   90.00
#
_symmetry.space_group_name_H-M   'P 1'
#
loop_
_entity.id
_entity.type
_entity.pdbx_description
1 polymer ?
#
loop_
_entity_poly.entity_id
_entity_poly.type
_entity_poly.pdbx_seq_one_letter_code
_entity_poly.pdbx_strand_id
1 'polypeptide(L)'
;MVCGFDYDEAAGEPGSGIAPGTKWEDVPEDWVCPICGADKSMFTRQGGEEQKPAAPAPEPKKEAKAINTNYKLQAVMASNLACGSKKQYREELSGFMSQVADFFEARSTPQGDLDDVLDLLAQDSATGYAQAFEVARKEKDRGSQRALTWGEKVSAIQATLIKRFNKDGDAALSGNDIFVCDACGFIFVGQEAPEICPVCKVPRFKFNKISKEASA
;
A
#
# COMPACT_ATOMS: atom_id res chain seq x y z
N MET A 1 9.58 -1.74 -22.38
CA MET A 1 9.86 -0.59 -23.31
C MET A 1 9.93 0.69 -22.49
N VAL A 2 11.10 1.34 -22.40
CA VAL A 2 11.28 2.53 -21.54
C VAL A 2 11.06 3.83 -22.32
N CYS A 3 11.59 3.96 -23.55
CA CYS A 3 11.51 5.19 -24.33
C CYS A 3 11.03 4.99 -25.78
N GLY A 4 10.76 3.76 -26.22
CA GLY A 4 10.36 3.46 -27.58
C GLY A 4 11.47 3.53 -28.61
N PHE A 5 12.74 3.56 -28.20
CA PHE A 5 13.87 3.48 -29.12
C PHE A 5 14.02 2.05 -29.64
N ASP A 6 14.05 1.89 -30.95
CA ASP A 6 14.34 0.64 -31.66
C ASP A 6 15.73 0.70 -32.26
N TYR A 7 16.57 -0.28 -31.96
CA TYR A 7 17.88 -0.43 -32.57
C TYR A 7 17.71 -1.08 -33.96
N ASP A 8 18.13 -0.40 -35.00
CA ASP A 8 18.13 -0.92 -36.37
C ASP A 8 19.55 -1.39 -36.72
N GLU A 9 19.74 -2.70 -36.89
CA GLU A 9 21.02 -3.29 -37.25
C GLU A 9 21.59 -2.74 -38.59
N ALA A 10 20.73 -2.37 -39.54
CA ALA A 10 21.17 -1.83 -40.83
C ALA A 10 21.72 -0.41 -40.73
N ALA A 11 21.15 0.38 -39.82
CA ALA A 11 21.54 1.77 -39.58
C ALA A 11 22.70 1.87 -38.56
N GLY A 12 22.78 0.96 -37.62
CA GLY A 12 23.67 1.04 -36.46
C GLY A 12 23.29 2.22 -35.53
N GLU A 13 24.25 2.66 -34.73
CA GLU A 13 24.14 3.90 -33.95
C GLU A 13 25.49 4.63 -33.93
N PRO A 14 25.78 5.37 -34.99
CA PRO A 14 27.08 6.06 -35.14
C PRO A 14 27.35 7.07 -34.02
N GLY A 15 26.27 7.65 -33.40
CA GLY A 15 26.38 8.57 -32.30
C GLY A 15 26.93 7.94 -31.02
N SER A 16 26.76 6.62 -30.83
CA SER A 16 27.32 5.81 -29.75
C SER A 16 28.50 4.94 -30.20
N GLY A 17 29.04 5.19 -31.41
CA GLY A 17 30.20 4.47 -31.94
C GLY A 17 29.88 3.10 -32.56
N ILE A 18 28.62 2.77 -32.82
CA ILE A 18 28.18 1.52 -33.41
C ILE A 18 28.00 1.71 -34.91
N ALA A 19 28.81 1.01 -35.71
CA ALA A 19 28.80 1.13 -37.18
C ALA A 19 27.50 0.55 -37.77
N PRO A 20 27.05 1.07 -38.95
CA PRO A 20 25.97 0.45 -39.72
C PRO A 20 26.28 -1.00 -40.06
N GLY A 21 25.27 -1.88 -39.94
CA GLY A 21 25.41 -3.32 -40.17
C GLY A 21 25.86 -4.12 -38.94
N THR A 22 26.04 -3.48 -37.80
CA THR A 22 26.38 -4.19 -36.54
C THR A 22 25.14 -4.92 -36.02
N LYS A 23 25.25 -6.24 -35.84
CA LYS A 23 24.17 -7.04 -35.27
C LYS A 23 24.01 -6.72 -33.79
N TRP A 24 22.80 -6.87 -33.25
CA TRP A 24 22.51 -6.63 -31.83
C TRP A 24 23.42 -7.44 -30.90
N GLU A 25 23.78 -8.66 -31.31
CA GLU A 25 24.66 -9.55 -30.55
C GLU A 25 26.08 -9.01 -30.41
N ASP A 26 26.54 -8.24 -31.41
CA ASP A 26 27.89 -7.67 -31.50
C ASP A 26 27.98 -6.25 -30.87
N VAL A 27 26.85 -5.68 -30.46
CA VAL A 27 26.83 -4.39 -29.73
C VAL A 27 27.47 -4.63 -28.34
N PRO A 28 28.39 -3.75 -27.89
CA PRO A 28 29.04 -3.89 -26.58
C PRO A 28 28.05 -4.03 -25.41
N GLU A 29 28.39 -4.80 -24.40
CA GLU A 29 27.51 -5.01 -23.23
C GLU A 29 27.33 -3.75 -22.38
N ASP A 30 28.26 -2.84 -22.43
CA ASP A 30 28.24 -1.53 -21.78
C ASP A 30 27.54 -0.44 -22.57
N TRP A 31 26.96 -0.79 -23.75
CA TRP A 31 26.19 0.14 -24.53
C TRP A 31 24.91 0.56 -23.79
N VAL A 32 24.62 1.86 -23.87
CA VAL A 32 23.40 2.46 -23.30
C VAL A 32 22.60 3.17 -24.38
N CYS A 33 21.29 3.17 -24.21
CA CYS A 33 20.36 3.83 -25.12
C CYS A 33 20.68 5.33 -25.24
N PRO A 34 20.89 5.87 -26.48
CA PRO A 34 21.25 7.26 -26.66
C PRO A 34 20.12 8.25 -26.28
N ILE A 35 18.87 7.75 -26.13
CA ILE A 35 17.71 8.59 -25.79
C ILE A 35 17.47 8.63 -24.27
N CYS A 36 17.53 7.48 -23.59
CA CYS A 36 17.13 7.41 -22.17
C CYS A 36 18.19 6.81 -21.24
N GLY A 37 19.35 6.39 -21.77
CA GLY A 37 20.43 5.79 -20.96
C GLY A 37 20.14 4.39 -20.44
N ALA A 38 19.09 3.71 -20.91
CA ALA A 38 18.81 2.33 -20.49
C ALA A 38 19.88 1.37 -21.00
N ASP A 39 20.28 0.43 -20.16
CA ASP A 39 21.28 -0.59 -20.48
C ASP A 39 20.80 -1.55 -21.58
N LYS A 40 21.74 -2.13 -22.34
CA LYS A 40 21.47 -3.13 -23.38
C LYS A 40 20.55 -4.25 -22.91
N SER A 41 20.70 -4.70 -21.67
CA SER A 41 19.89 -5.77 -21.05
C SER A 41 18.38 -5.47 -20.95
N MET A 42 17.99 -4.22 -21.04
CA MET A 42 16.58 -3.77 -20.99
C MET A 42 15.87 -3.81 -22.34
N PHE A 43 16.58 -4.19 -23.39
CA PHE A 43 16.03 -4.29 -24.74
C PHE A 43 15.59 -5.73 -25.05
N THR A 44 14.45 -5.86 -25.75
CA THR A 44 13.91 -7.13 -26.24
C THR A 44 13.81 -7.11 -27.75
N ARG A 45 14.16 -8.23 -28.39
CA ARG A 45 14.09 -8.37 -29.85
C ARG A 45 12.64 -8.29 -30.34
N GLN A 46 12.33 -7.41 -31.27
CA GLN A 46 11.03 -7.40 -31.94
C GLN A 46 11.06 -8.40 -33.10
N GLY A 47 10.09 -9.36 -33.11
CA GLY A 47 9.84 -10.20 -34.27
C GLY A 47 10.64 -11.51 -34.39
N GLY A 48 11.30 -11.96 -33.35
CA GLY A 48 11.79 -13.34 -33.25
C GLY A 48 10.78 -14.21 -32.52
N GLU A 49 10.42 -15.37 -33.09
CA GLU A 49 9.76 -16.43 -32.31
C GLU A 49 10.62 -16.67 -31.07
N GLU A 50 10.05 -16.40 -29.90
CA GLU A 50 10.66 -16.80 -28.65
C GLU A 50 10.94 -18.32 -28.71
N GLN A 51 12.17 -18.70 -28.95
CA GLN A 51 12.63 -19.96 -28.43
C GLN A 51 12.56 -19.81 -26.91
N LYS A 52 11.38 -20.15 -26.39
CA LYS A 52 11.14 -20.36 -24.97
C LYS A 52 12.32 -21.21 -24.48
N PRO A 53 13.14 -20.70 -23.54
CA PRO A 53 14.13 -21.53 -22.89
C PRO A 53 13.40 -22.78 -22.43
N ALA A 54 13.89 -23.97 -22.77
CA ALA A 54 13.30 -25.22 -22.29
C ALA A 54 13.05 -25.06 -20.80
N ALA A 55 11.78 -25.20 -20.40
CA ALA A 55 11.40 -25.04 -19.01
C ALA A 55 12.36 -25.88 -18.18
N PRO A 56 13.02 -25.34 -17.15
CA PRO A 56 13.79 -26.14 -16.24
C PRO A 56 12.89 -27.28 -15.79
N ALA A 57 13.43 -28.51 -15.79
CA ALA A 57 12.70 -29.69 -15.33
C ALA A 57 11.97 -29.33 -14.03
N PRO A 58 10.68 -29.73 -13.85
CA PRO A 58 9.91 -29.30 -12.71
C PRO A 58 10.70 -29.63 -11.45
N GLU A 59 11.16 -28.59 -10.76
CA GLU A 59 11.70 -28.75 -9.43
C GLU A 59 10.70 -29.53 -8.60
N PRO A 60 11.12 -30.51 -7.76
CA PRO A 60 10.19 -31.24 -6.93
C PRO A 60 9.32 -30.21 -6.20
N LYS A 61 8.02 -30.29 -6.43
CA LYS A 61 7.03 -29.42 -5.78
C LYS A 61 7.33 -29.49 -4.29
N LYS A 62 7.99 -28.45 -3.76
CA LYS A 62 7.97 -28.21 -2.33
C LYS A 62 6.51 -28.24 -1.96
N GLU A 63 6.13 -29.21 -1.14
CA GLU A 63 4.78 -29.28 -0.58
C GLU A 63 4.41 -27.86 -0.17
N ALA A 64 3.40 -27.31 -0.82
CA ALA A 64 2.92 -25.98 -0.51
C ALA A 64 2.52 -26.05 0.97
N LYS A 65 3.36 -25.49 1.86
CA LYS A 65 2.96 -25.22 3.22
C LYS A 65 1.60 -24.57 3.10
N ALA A 66 0.57 -25.17 3.72
CA ALA A 66 -0.76 -24.60 3.73
C ALA A 66 -0.61 -23.13 4.14
N ILE A 67 -0.78 -22.23 3.17
CA ILE A 67 -0.71 -20.80 3.41
C ILE A 67 -1.94 -20.55 4.29
N ASN A 68 -1.69 -20.30 5.58
CA ASN A 68 -2.74 -19.84 6.47
C ASN A 68 -3.19 -18.47 5.96
N THR A 69 -4.17 -18.47 5.07
CA THR A 69 -4.62 -17.28 4.38
C THR A 69 -5.55 -16.54 5.31
N ASN A 70 -5.02 -15.55 6.02
CA ASN A 70 -5.84 -14.62 6.78
C ASN A 70 -6.56 -13.69 5.79
N TYR A 71 -7.77 -14.07 5.38
CA TYR A 71 -8.58 -13.31 4.44
C TYR A 71 -8.89 -11.90 4.94
N LYS A 72 -9.07 -11.71 6.25
CA LYS A 72 -9.28 -10.37 6.81
C LYS A 72 -8.07 -9.46 6.61
N LEU A 73 -6.86 -9.99 6.84
CA LEU A 73 -5.63 -9.25 6.57
C LEU A 73 -5.52 -8.88 5.08
N GLN A 74 -5.84 -9.80 4.18
CA GLN A 74 -5.82 -9.53 2.73
C GLN A 74 -6.84 -8.44 2.35
N ALA A 75 -8.04 -8.48 2.93
CA ALA A 75 -9.06 -7.45 2.73
C ALA A 75 -8.56 -6.08 3.19
N VAL A 76 -7.99 -5.98 4.37
CA VAL A 76 -7.43 -4.72 4.91
C VAL A 76 -6.29 -4.20 4.05
N MET A 77 -5.37 -5.05 3.60
CA MET A 77 -4.28 -4.65 2.71
C MET A 77 -4.80 -4.10 1.38
N ALA A 78 -5.75 -4.78 0.76
CA ALA A 78 -6.35 -4.34 -0.50
C ALA A 78 -7.13 -3.02 -0.33
N SER A 79 -7.88 -2.86 0.75
CA SER A 79 -8.59 -1.62 1.09
C SER A 79 -7.62 -0.44 1.27
N ASN A 80 -6.50 -0.65 1.95
CA ASN A 80 -5.47 0.37 2.12
C ASN A 80 -4.83 0.77 0.77
N LEU A 81 -4.59 -0.20 -0.12
CA LEU A 81 -4.10 0.05 -1.48
C LEU A 81 -5.12 0.84 -2.30
N ALA A 82 -6.42 0.53 -2.18
CA ALA A 82 -7.51 1.28 -2.81
C ALA A 82 -7.49 2.74 -2.36
N CYS A 83 -7.46 2.99 -1.05
CA CYS A 83 -7.39 4.33 -0.48
C CYS A 83 -6.13 5.10 -0.93
N GLY A 84 -4.97 4.44 -0.92
CA GLY A 84 -3.71 5.02 -1.40
C GLY A 84 -3.75 5.40 -2.87
N SER A 85 -4.31 4.52 -3.72
CA SER A 85 -4.47 4.75 -5.16
C SER A 85 -5.41 5.92 -5.44
N LYS A 86 -6.53 6.03 -4.71
CA LYS A 86 -7.46 7.15 -4.82
C LYS A 86 -6.78 8.49 -4.49
N LYS A 87 -5.99 8.52 -3.42
CA LYS A 87 -5.21 9.73 -3.04
C LYS A 87 -4.16 10.12 -4.08
N GLN A 88 -3.75 9.19 -4.93
CA GLN A 88 -2.84 9.42 -6.06
C GLN A 88 -3.57 9.67 -7.39
N TYR A 89 -4.88 9.89 -7.36
CA TYR A 89 -5.73 10.09 -8.55
C TYR A 89 -5.71 8.92 -9.54
N ARG A 90 -5.49 7.68 -9.04
CA ARG A 90 -5.51 6.44 -9.83
C ARG A 90 -6.83 5.72 -9.61
N GLU A 91 -7.92 6.30 -10.12
CA GLU A 91 -9.29 5.86 -9.84
C GLU A 91 -9.56 4.40 -10.27
N GLU A 92 -9.09 4.00 -11.46
CA GLU A 92 -9.26 2.64 -11.96
C GLU A 92 -8.60 1.61 -11.04
N LEU A 93 -7.35 1.86 -10.63
CA LEU A 93 -6.64 0.99 -9.70
C LEU A 93 -7.32 0.96 -8.32
N SER A 94 -7.82 2.11 -7.85
CA SER A 94 -8.57 2.21 -6.61
C SER A 94 -9.83 1.34 -6.66
N GLY A 95 -10.61 1.44 -7.74
CA GLY A 95 -11.80 0.62 -7.95
C GLY A 95 -11.49 -0.88 -8.00
N PHE A 96 -10.43 -1.26 -8.71
CA PHE A 96 -9.99 -2.66 -8.77
C PHE A 96 -9.57 -3.20 -7.38
N MET A 97 -8.78 -2.43 -6.63
CA MET A 97 -8.35 -2.84 -5.29
C MET A 97 -9.52 -2.90 -4.30
N SER A 98 -10.55 -2.06 -4.45
CA SER A 98 -11.78 -2.17 -3.66
C SER A 98 -12.50 -3.49 -3.91
N GLN A 99 -12.64 -3.92 -5.18
CA GLN A 99 -13.26 -5.22 -5.51
C GLN A 99 -12.46 -6.39 -4.94
N VAL A 100 -11.12 -6.29 -4.93
CA VAL A 100 -10.25 -7.30 -4.30
C VAL A 100 -10.46 -7.33 -2.78
N ALA A 101 -10.62 -6.17 -2.14
CA ALA A 101 -10.93 -6.08 -0.72
C ALA A 101 -12.26 -6.75 -0.39
N ASP A 102 -13.32 -6.45 -1.14
CA ASP A 102 -14.65 -7.04 -0.97
C ASP A 102 -14.63 -8.55 -1.17
N PHE A 103 -13.87 -9.04 -2.15
CA PHE A 103 -13.70 -10.48 -2.39
C PHE A 103 -13.11 -11.20 -1.16
N PHE A 104 -12.09 -10.64 -0.53
CA PHE A 104 -11.48 -11.22 0.67
C PHE A 104 -12.34 -11.00 1.91
N GLU A 105 -12.99 -9.84 2.05
CA GLU A 105 -13.89 -9.57 3.15
C GLU A 105 -15.05 -10.57 3.22
N ALA A 106 -15.69 -10.86 2.09
CA ALA A 106 -16.77 -11.85 1.99
C ALA A 106 -16.35 -13.28 2.39
N ARG A 107 -15.05 -13.55 2.45
CA ARG A 107 -14.47 -14.86 2.83
C ARG A 107 -13.82 -14.85 4.20
N SER A 108 -13.77 -13.69 4.84
CA SER A 108 -13.23 -13.56 6.18
C SER A 108 -14.27 -13.98 7.22
N THR A 109 -13.81 -14.69 8.25
CA THR A 109 -14.60 -14.88 9.47
C THR A 109 -14.11 -13.90 10.50
N PRO A 110 -14.98 -13.10 11.12
CA PRO A 110 -14.58 -12.24 12.23
C PRO A 110 -13.89 -13.07 13.31
N GLN A 111 -12.69 -12.68 13.70
CA GLN A 111 -11.94 -13.32 14.78
C GLN A 111 -11.39 -12.21 15.68
N GLY A 112 -11.43 -12.43 16.97
CA GLY A 112 -10.99 -11.47 17.96
C GLY A 112 -12.09 -10.53 18.46
N ASP A 113 -11.79 -9.80 19.49
CA ASP A 113 -12.65 -8.83 20.13
C ASP A 113 -11.93 -7.49 20.35
N LEU A 114 -12.55 -6.58 21.08
CA LEU A 114 -11.96 -5.27 21.36
C LEU A 114 -10.77 -5.36 22.32
N ASP A 115 -10.67 -6.39 23.14
CA ASP A 115 -9.54 -6.60 24.04
C ASP A 115 -8.31 -7.04 23.25
N ASP A 116 -8.48 -7.92 22.24
CA ASP A 116 -7.41 -8.26 21.30
C ASP A 116 -6.86 -7.01 20.61
N VAL A 117 -7.73 -6.07 20.21
CA VAL A 117 -7.31 -4.79 19.60
C VAL A 117 -6.53 -3.94 20.61
N LEU A 118 -6.96 -3.90 21.89
CA LEU A 118 -6.22 -3.18 22.92
C LEU A 118 -4.83 -3.73 23.13
N ASP A 119 -4.67 -5.05 23.12
CA ASP A 119 -3.37 -5.71 23.26
C ASP A 119 -2.44 -5.38 22.09
N LEU A 120 -2.95 -5.39 20.86
CA LEU A 120 -2.17 -4.98 19.68
C LEU A 120 -1.77 -3.50 19.75
N LEU A 121 -2.67 -2.60 20.15
CA LEU A 121 -2.37 -1.18 20.32
C LEU A 121 -1.34 -0.94 21.43
N ALA A 122 -1.39 -1.73 22.51
CA ALA A 122 -0.40 -1.68 23.58
C ALA A 122 0.99 -2.15 23.10
N GLN A 123 1.04 -3.22 22.31
CA GLN A 123 2.28 -3.73 21.71
C GLN A 123 2.90 -2.70 20.77
N ASP A 124 2.12 -2.09 19.88
CA ASP A 124 2.59 -1.04 18.97
C ASP A 124 3.13 0.16 19.75
N SER A 125 2.44 0.59 20.79
CA SER A 125 2.87 1.70 21.65
C SER A 125 4.16 1.40 22.40
N ALA A 126 4.34 0.16 22.87
CA ALA A 126 5.51 -0.24 23.64
C ALA A 126 6.77 -0.42 22.79
N THR A 127 6.64 -0.94 21.59
CA THR A 127 7.78 -1.34 20.74
C THR A 127 7.70 -0.87 19.29
N GLY A 128 6.55 -1.01 18.64
CA GLY A 128 6.38 -0.79 17.20
C GLY A 128 6.73 0.63 16.79
N TYR A 129 6.14 1.63 17.43
CA TYR A 129 6.40 3.04 17.11
C TYR A 129 7.84 3.44 17.41
N ALA A 130 8.43 2.99 18.52
CA ALA A 130 9.81 3.32 18.87
C ALA A 130 10.79 2.82 17.81
N GLN A 131 10.64 1.56 17.37
CA GLN A 131 11.48 0.95 16.32
C GLN A 131 11.28 1.64 14.98
N ALA A 132 10.04 1.93 14.58
CA ALA A 132 9.75 2.61 13.33
C ALA A 132 10.30 4.04 13.30
N PHE A 133 10.21 4.79 14.41
CA PHE A 133 10.82 6.11 14.53
C PHE A 133 12.34 6.07 14.45
N GLU A 134 13.00 5.04 15.01
CA GLU A 134 14.45 4.87 14.91
C GLU A 134 14.88 4.74 13.44
N VAL A 135 14.21 3.87 12.68
CA VAL A 135 14.47 3.69 11.25
C VAL A 135 14.21 4.99 10.47
N ALA A 136 13.05 5.61 10.67
CA ALA A 136 12.69 6.85 9.96
C ALA A 136 13.64 8.02 10.25
N ARG A 137 14.20 8.10 11.46
CA ARG A 137 15.24 9.10 11.80
C ARG A 137 16.58 8.79 11.13
N LYS A 138 16.98 7.51 11.13
CA LYS A 138 18.23 7.06 10.49
C LYS A 138 18.21 7.36 8.99
N GLU A 139 17.09 7.07 8.33
CA GLU A 139 16.89 7.33 6.90
C GLU A 139 16.57 8.82 6.60
N LYS A 140 16.48 9.67 7.61
CA LYS A 140 16.10 11.09 7.51
C LYS A 140 14.74 11.31 6.79
N ASP A 141 13.87 10.31 6.86
CA ASP A 141 12.54 10.35 6.22
C ASP A 141 11.55 11.14 7.08
N ARG A 142 11.41 12.43 6.76
CA ARG A 142 10.49 13.36 7.45
C ARG A 142 9.03 13.02 7.21
N GLY A 143 8.70 12.39 6.07
CA GLY A 143 7.35 11.95 5.73
C GLY A 143 6.91 10.85 6.67
N SER A 144 7.71 9.79 6.78
CA SER A 144 7.46 8.67 7.69
C SER A 144 7.42 9.11 9.15
N GLN A 145 8.33 10.01 9.60
CA GLN A 145 8.29 10.54 10.97
C GLN A 145 6.97 11.27 11.27
N ARG A 146 6.42 12.02 10.31
CA ARG A 146 5.11 12.67 10.46
C ARG A 146 3.97 11.67 10.53
N ALA A 147 3.97 10.69 9.63
CA ALA A 147 2.95 9.64 9.61
C ALA A 147 2.95 8.83 10.91
N LEU A 148 4.12 8.45 11.42
CA LEU A 148 4.27 7.77 12.70
C LEU A 148 3.76 8.62 13.87
N THR A 149 4.06 9.93 13.91
CA THR A 149 3.53 10.83 14.93
C THR A 149 2.00 10.89 14.93
N TRP A 150 1.38 10.87 13.76
CA TRP A 150 -0.08 10.82 13.66
C TRP A 150 -0.62 9.45 14.08
N GLY A 151 -0.01 8.37 13.61
CA GLY A 151 -0.39 7.02 13.94
C GLY A 151 -0.36 6.76 15.44
N GLU A 152 0.74 7.10 16.12
CA GLU A 152 0.89 6.95 17.57
C GLU A 152 -0.22 7.68 18.34
N LYS A 153 -0.53 8.92 17.97
CA LYS A 153 -1.63 9.69 18.57
C LYS A 153 -3.00 9.05 18.32
N VAL A 154 -3.24 8.58 17.11
CA VAL A 154 -4.50 7.92 16.74
C VAL A 154 -4.66 6.62 17.51
N SER A 155 -3.61 5.77 17.59
CA SER A 155 -3.63 4.52 18.35
C SER A 155 -3.91 4.76 19.86
N ALA A 156 -3.31 5.78 20.45
CA ALA A 156 -3.57 6.14 21.84
C ALA A 156 -5.04 6.57 22.07
N ILE A 157 -5.61 7.30 21.14
CA ILE A 157 -7.02 7.73 21.18
C ILE A 157 -7.96 6.55 20.98
N GLN A 158 -7.67 5.66 20.03
CA GLN A 158 -8.42 4.43 19.82
C GLN A 158 -8.45 3.56 21.07
N ALA A 159 -7.29 3.34 21.69
CA ALA A 159 -7.21 2.59 22.95
C ALA A 159 -8.08 3.21 24.07
N THR A 160 -8.11 4.54 24.14
CA THR A 160 -8.96 5.25 25.12
C THR A 160 -10.44 5.08 24.83
N LEU A 161 -10.85 5.16 23.55
CA LEU A 161 -12.24 4.96 23.15
C LEU A 161 -12.71 3.53 23.39
N ILE A 162 -11.88 2.53 23.09
CA ILE A 162 -12.20 1.12 23.32
C ILE A 162 -12.35 0.85 24.83
N LYS A 163 -11.43 1.33 25.67
CA LYS A 163 -11.54 1.21 27.12
C LYS A 163 -12.81 1.83 27.67
N ARG A 164 -13.21 2.99 27.14
CA ARG A 164 -14.46 3.63 27.51
C ARG A 164 -15.67 2.81 27.07
N PHE A 165 -15.65 2.28 25.83
CA PHE A 165 -16.70 1.41 25.33
C PHE A 165 -16.83 0.11 26.13
N ASN A 166 -15.70 -0.53 26.47
CA ASN A 166 -15.69 -1.73 27.31
C ASN A 166 -16.27 -1.48 28.71
N LYS A 167 -16.08 -0.26 29.24
CA LYS A 167 -16.63 0.12 30.54
C LYS A 167 -18.12 0.46 30.50
N ASP A 168 -18.55 1.28 29.54
CA ASP A 168 -19.83 1.96 29.53
C ASP A 168 -20.79 1.35 28.47
N GLY A 169 -20.31 0.44 27.62
CA GLY A 169 -21.06 -0.18 26.53
C GLY A 169 -21.63 0.85 25.56
N ASP A 170 -22.83 0.60 25.04
CA ASP A 170 -23.51 1.51 24.11
C ASP A 170 -23.78 2.89 24.70
N ALA A 171 -23.80 3.04 26.03
CA ALA A 171 -23.94 4.33 26.69
C ALA A 171 -22.78 5.30 26.35
N ALA A 172 -21.59 4.77 26.08
CA ALA A 172 -20.42 5.56 25.65
C ALA A 172 -20.67 6.33 24.34
N LEU A 173 -21.57 5.83 23.50
CA LEU A 173 -21.90 6.38 22.18
C LEU A 173 -23.29 7.08 22.17
N SER A 174 -24.04 7.01 23.27
CA SER A 174 -25.40 7.51 23.32
C SER A 174 -25.50 9.00 22.98
N GLY A 175 -26.38 9.35 22.04
CA GLY A 175 -26.60 10.73 21.60
C GLY A 175 -25.46 11.34 20.77
N ASN A 176 -24.48 10.54 20.38
CA ASN A 176 -23.34 10.98 19.59
C ASN A 176 -23.21 10.18 18.30
N ASP A 177 -22.62 10.82 17.30
CA ASP A 177 -22.19 10.21 16.05
C ASP A 177 -20.69 9.88 16.11
N ILE A 178 -20.25 8.98 15.26
CA ILE A 178 -18.83 8.65 15.08
C ILE A 178 -18.35 9.31 13.78
N PHE A 179 -17.26 10.04 13.89
CA PHE A 179 -16.59 10.68 12.76
C PHE A 179 -15.16 10.17 12.62
N VAL A 180 -14.74 9.85 11.41
CA VAL A 180 -13.37 9.39 11.12
C VAL A 180 -12.70 10.36 10.16
N CYS A 181 -11.53 10.84 10.54
CA CYS A 181 -10.73 11.71 9.68
C CYS A 181 -10.11 10.91 8.53
N ASP A 182 -10.45 11.26 7.29
CA ASP A 182 -9.97 10.60 6.07
C ASP A 182 -8.45 10.72 5.87
N ALA A 183 -7.81 11.73 6.47
CA ALA A 183 -6.38 11.95 6.32
C ALA A 183 -5.52 11.11 7.28
N CYS A 184 -5.91 10.96 8.56
CA CYS A 184 -5.08 10.33 9.58
C CYS A 184 -5.76 9.19 10.36
N GLY A 185 -7.07 8.93 10.12
CA GLY A 185 -7.80 7.90 10.85
C GLY A 185 -8.24 8.30 12.27
N PHE A 186 -8.07 9.57 12.69
CA PHE A 186 -8.55 10.03 13.99
C PHE A 186 -10.05 9.83 14.13
N ILE A 187 -10.47 9.17 15.21
CA ILE A 187 -11.87 8.92 15.53
C ILE A 187 -12.36 9.93 16.54
N PHE A 188 -13.48 10.58 16.23
CA PHE A 188 -14.15 11.51 17.09
C PHE A 188 -15.57 11.04 17.36
N VAL A 189 -16.00 11.05 18.62
CA VAL A 189 -17.35 10.72 19.06
C VAL A 189 -17.99 11.98 19.60
N GLY A 190 -19.05 12.47 18.95
CA GLY A 190 -19.75 13.70 19.31
C GLY A 190 -20.90 14.02 18.35
N GLN A 191 -21.59 15.13 18.57
CA GLN A 191 -22.73 15.53 17.75
C GLN A 191 -22.32 16.08 16.38
N GLU A 192 -21.13 16.70 16.31
CA GLU A 192 -20.59 17.32 15.10
C GLU A 192 -19.06 17.15 15.06
N ALA A 193 -18.52 16.89 13.87
CA ALA A 193 -17.06 16.77 13.69
C ALA A 193 -16.35 18.09 14.04
N PRO A 194 -15.14 18.05 14.62
CA PRO A 194 -14.38 19.25 14.95
C PRO A 194 -14.04 20.07 13.70
N GLU A 195 -13.96 21.38 13.81
CA GLU A 195 -13.64 22.27 12.69
C GLU A 195 -12.27 21.94 12.06
N ILE A 196 -11.32 21.56 12.92
CA ILE A 196 -9.97 21.21 12.53
C ILE A 196 -9.58 19.91 13.26
N CYS A 197 -9.06 18.94 12.52
CA CYS A 197 -8.58 17.70 13.11
C CYS A 197 -7.47 17.98 14.14
N PRO A 198 -7.60 17.53 15.39
CA PRO A 198 -6.58 17.79 16.42
C PRO A 198 -5.24 17.11 16.12
N VAL A 199 -5.24 16.04 15.33
CA VAL A 199 -4.04 15.26 14.99
C VAL A 199 -3.32 15.84 13.77
N CYS A 200 -3.97 15.88 12.60
CA CYS A 200 -3.32 16.22 11.33
C CYS A 200 -3.65 17.61 10.79
N LYS A 201 -4.50 18.36 11.49
CA LYS A 201 -4.86 19.77 11.20
C LYS A 201 -5.65 19.99 9.90
N VAL A 202 -6.24 18.96 9.31
CA VAL A 202 -7.16 19.12 8.18
C VAL A 202 -8.51 19.66 8.62
N PRO A 203 -9.24 20.38 7.74
CA PRO A 203 -10.55 20.95 8.05
C PRO A 203 -11.65 19.87 8.13
N ARG A 204 -12.80 20.25 8.75
CA ARG A 204 -13.98 19.41 9.04
C ARG A 204 -14.45 18.56 7.87
N PHE A 205 -14.45 19.09 6.65
CA PHE A 205 -14.94 18.37 5.47
C PHE A 205 -14.12 17.10 5.13
N LYS A 206 -12.99 16.87 5.82
CA LYS A 206 -12.21 15.63 5.74
C LYS A 206 -12.65 14.57 6.75
N PHE A 207 -13.72 14.80 7.47
CA PHE A 207 -14.32 13.80 8.35
C PHE A 207 -15.48 13.09 7.69
N ASN A 208 -15.45 11.78 7.73
CA ASN A 208 -16.56 10.93 7.31
C ASN A 208 -17.38 10.56 8.53
N LYS A 209 -18.70 10.81 8.49
CA LYS A 209 -19.63 10.29 9.48
C LYS A 209 -19.85 8.81 9.23
N ILE A 210 -19.66 8.00 10.25
CA ILE A 210 -19.95 6.56 10.21
C ILE A 210 -21.39 6.37 10.63
N SER A 211 -22.24 5.98 9.69
CA SER A 211 -23.59 5.54 9.98
C SER A 211 -23.59 4.06 10.35
N LYS A 212 -24.40 3.64 11.32
CA LYS A 212 -24.76 2.23 11.47
C LYS A 212 -25.55 1.86 10.20
N GLU A 213 -24.91 1.24 9.23
CA GLU A 213 -25.65 0.48 8.25
C GLU A 213 -26.30 -0.68 9.01
N ALA A 214 -27.63 -0.72 8.96
CA ALA A 214 -28.36 -1.85 9.50
C ALA A 214 -27.82 -3.09 8.80
N SER A 215 -27.23 -4.00 9.58
CA SER A 215 -26.88 -5.33 9.10
C SER A 215 -28.16 -5.98 8.61
N ALA A 216 -28.35 -6.02 7.29
CA ALA A 216 -29.45 -6.74 6.65
C ALA A 216 -29.10 -8.22 6.56
#